data_f211a67b3c73672604c33ef2bf699088
#
_entry.id   f211a67b3c73672604c33ef2bf699088
#
_cell.length_a   1.000
_cell.length_b   1.000
_cell.length_c   1.000
_cell.angle_alpha   90.00
_cell.angle_beta   90.00
_cell.angle_gamma   90.00
#
_symmetry.space_group_name_H-M   'P 1'
#
loop_
_entity.id
_entity.type
_entity.pdbx_description
1 polymer ?
#
loop_
_entity_poly.entity_id
_entity_poly.type
_entity_poly.pdbx_seq_one_letter_code
_entity_poly.pdbx_strand_id
1 'polypeptide(L)'
;EHIGSRGGLDIEALGEVTAAALTRPEVPATPPVPTEASLFDLVGYRLEAPEEEKARVRAASAAALAQVEVVVRDPETGLPREDEGGVVRRRAPFRRQLRHTRAALAAAADEGRTLPEWEPSEQARTLLDELDVAKAKELWRVLVSLSIRNVGPTAARALAAEFGSMDALWALVTGGAPLGEPGVRAADGTVVVPAEARLAAMSTLAEVEGVGPVIAQSIVDWFAGDEDGSWHRAIVESWRAAGVVMRDERDEVTPRTLVDADGVALTVVVTGSLARFSRDEAKEAIVAHGGKAAGSVSKNTDYVVVGENAGSKEAKARELGLTILDEDRFAALLEGGPAAVDRR
;
A
#
# COMPACT_ATOMS: atom_id res chain seq x y z
N GLU A 1 -8.30 6.59 10.85
CA GLU A 1 -7.38 7.73 10.63
C GLU A 1 -5.98 7.25 10.24
N HIS A 2 -5.34 6.37 11.03
CA HIS A 2 -3.99 5.87 10.72
C HIS A 2 -3.87 5.25 9.33
N ILE A 3 -4.84 4.46 8.91
CA ILE A 3 -4.89 3.82 7.58
C ILE A 3 -4.82 4.86 6.46
N GLY A 4 -5.55 5.98 6.59
CA GLY A 4 -5.57 7.07 5.61
C GLY A 4 -4.40 8.05 5.72
N SER A 5 -3.48 7.89 6.67
CA SER A 5 -2.34 8.79 6.83
C SER A 5 -1.38 8.72 5.64
N ARG A 6 -0.54 9.77 5.47
CA ARG A 6 0.50 9.82 4.44
C ARG A 6 1.52 8.67 4.52
N GLY A 7 1.75 8.15 5.73
CA GLY A 7 2.60 6.98 5.95
C GLY A 7 1.92 5.66 5.60
N GLY A 8 0.59 5.63 5.57
CA GLY A 8 -0.23 4.48 5.18
C GLY A 8 -0.72 4.60 3.73
N LEU A 9 -2.03 4.38 3.53
CA LEU A 9 -2.64 4.38 2.18
C LEU A 9 -2.84 5.77 1.57
N ASP A 10 -2.53 6.86 2.31
CA ASP A 10 -2.56 8.24 1.83
C ASP A 10 -3.93 8.62 1.25
N ILE A 11 -4.96 8.51 2.07
CA ILE A 11 -6.36 8.82 1.76
C ILE A 11 -6.67 10.15 2.47
N GLU A 12 -6.48 11.28 1.80
CA GLU A 12 -6.62 12.61 2.41
C GLU A 12 -8.04 12.87 2.94
N ALA A 13 -9.05 12.37 2.23
CA ALA A 13 -10.44 12.46 2.67
C ALA A 13 -10.75 11.68 3.95
N LEU A 14 -9.88 10.76 4.40
CA LEU A 14 -10.04 9.93 5.60
C LEU A 14 -9.34 10.54 6.83
N GLY A 15 -9.45 11.85 7.03
CA GLY A 15 -8.98 12.52 8.25
C GLY A 15 -9.85 12.19 9.47
N GLU A 16 -9.45 12.71 10.65
CA GLU A 16 -10.09 12.43 11.94
C GLU A 16 -11.62 12.59 11.93
N VAL A 17 -12.11 13.69 11.37
CA VAL A 17 -13.54 14.00 11.32
C VAL A 17 -14.31 13.01 10.45
N THR A 18 -13.76 12.63 9.29
CA THR A 18 -14.35 11.64 8.39
C THR A 18 -14.32 10.26 9.01
N ALA A 19 -13.18 9.85 9.58
CA ALA A 19 -13.04 8.58 10.26
C ALA A 19 -14.05 8.45 11.41
N ALA A 20 -14.20 9.48 12.24
CA ALA A 20 -15.21 9.51 13.30
C ALA A 20 -16.65 9.41 12.77
N ALA A 21 -16.95 10.09 11.66
CA ALA A 21 -18.27 10.02 11.03
C ALA A 21 -18.59 8.63 10.45
N LEU A 22 -17.57 7.91 9.97
CA LEU A 22 -17.72 6.57 9.41
C LEU A 22 -17.83 5.47 10.48
N THR A 23 -17.15 5.65 11.61
CA THR A 23 -17.03 4.60 12.65
C THR A 23 -17.93 4.82 13.85
N ARG A 24 -18.31 6.07 14.14
CA ARG A 24 -19.10 6.45 15.32
C ARG A 24 -20.10 7.57 14.98
N PRO A 25 -20.96 7.38 13.96
CA PRO A 25 -22.00 8.35 13.64
C PRO A 25 -23.06 8.39 14.75
N GLU A 26 -23.87 9.45 14.79
CA GLU A 26 -25.09 9.48 15.58
C GLU A 26 -26.20 8.67 14.90
N VAL A 27 -26.26 8.73 13.57
CA VAL A 27 -27.14 7.97 12.70
C VAL A 27 -26.30 7.51 11.49
N PRO A 28 -26.43 6.25 11.04
CA PRO A 28 -27.22 5.15 11.61
C PRO A 28 -26.58 4.53 12.85
N ALA A 29 -27.34 3.76 13.62
CA ALA A 29 -26.82 3.05 14.79
C ALA A 29 -25.73 2.01 14.43
N THR A 30 -25.84 1.38 13.26
CA THR A 30 -24.75 0.57 12.67
C THR A 30 -23.91 1.47 11.78
N PRO A 31 -22.65 1.77 12.14
CA PRO A 31 -21.82 2.65 11.35
C PRO A 31 -21.51 2.07 9.96
N PRO A 32 -21.26 2.93 8.93
CA PRO A 32 -20.86 2.48 7.59
C PRO A 32 -19.56 1.66 7.59
N VAL A 33 -18.66 1.98 8.49
CA VAL A 33 -17.37 1.30 8.67
C VAL A 33 -17.24 0.88 10.14
N PRO A 34 -17.84 -0.26 10.54
CA PRO A 34 -17.80 -0.73 11.92
C PRO A 34 -16.41 -1.11 12.40
N THR A 35 -15.58 -1.63 11.51
CA THR A 35 -14.18 -2.03 11.77
C THR A 35 -13.29 -1.66 10.59
N GLU A 36 -11.98 -1.74 10.78
CA GLU A 36 -10.99 -1.53 9.72
C GLU A 36 -11.22 -2.47 8.51
N ALA A 37 -11.68 -3.68 8.76
CA ALA A 37 -11.97 -4.67 7.73
C ALA A 37 -12.99 -4.17 6.70
N SER A 38 -13.99 -3.40 7.14
CA SER A 38 -15.09 -2.92 6.29
C SER A 38 -14.80 -1.60 5.55
N LEU A 39 -13.59 -1.05 5.68
CA LEU A 39 -13.27 0.23 5.03
C LEU A 39 -13.45 0.19 3.51
N PHE A 40 -12.94 -0.84 2.86
CA PHE A 40 -13.02 -1.00 1.41
C PHE A 40 -14.35 -1.57 0.91
N ASP A 41 -15.28 -1.97 1.79
CA ASP A 41 -16.65 -2.35 1.39
C ASP A 41 -17.37 -1.18 0.71
N LEU A 42 -16.99 0.07 1.05
CA LEU A 42 -17.49 1.27 0.39
C LEU A 42 -17.19 1.30 -1.13
N VAL A 43 -16.17 0.59 -1.57
CA VAL A 43 -15.77 0.41 -2.97
C VAL A 43 -15.52 -1.08 -3.24
N GLY A 44 -16.40 -1.94 -2.74
CA GLY A 44 -16.26 -3.40 -2.69
C GLY A 44 -16.41 -4.09 -4.05
N TYR A 45 -15.53 -3.74 -4.98
CA TYR A 45 -15.38 -4.35 -6.30
C TYR A 45 -13.89 -4.47 -6.67
N ARG A 46 -13.58 -5.35 -7.61
CA ARG A 46 -12.21 -5.49 -8.13
C ARG A 46 -11.87 -4.32 -9.06
N LEU A 47 -10.59 -3.96 -9.16
CA LEU A 47 -10.16 -2.85 -10.02
C LEU A 47 -10.54 -3.07 -11.50
N GLU A 48 -10.51 -4.32 -11.96
CA GLU A 48 -10.87 -4.71 -13.32
C GLU A 48 -12.38 -4.93 -13.54
N ALA A 49 -13.21 -4.71 -12.50
CA ALA A 49 -14.65 -4.88 -12.62
C ALA A 49 -15.24 -3.93 -13.67
N PRO A 50 -16.33 -4.34 -14.37
CA PRO A 50 -17.03 -3.48 -15.31
C PRO A 50 -17.47 -2.16 -14.67
N GLU A 51 -17.41 -1.06 -15.44
CA GLU A 51 -17.78 0.28 -14.95
C GLU A 51 -19.23 0.35 -14.42
N GLU A 52 -20.14 -0.46 -14.98
CA GLU A 52 -21.51 -0.58 -14.50
C GLU A 52 -21.58 -1.16 -13.07
N GLU A 53 -20.76 -2.16 -12.76
CA GLU A 53 -20.66 -2.74 -11.43
C GLU A 53 -20.07 -1.73 -10.45
N LYS A 54 -18.97 -1.07 -10.81
CA LYS A 54 -18.35 -0.01 -10.00
C LYS A 54 -19.34 1.11 -9.70
N ALA A 55 -20.05 1.59 -10.73
CA ALA A 55 -21.05 2.64 -10.58
C ALA A 55 -22.19 2.23 -9.64
N ARG A 56 -22.67 0.99 -9.74
CA ARG A 56 -23.72 0.44 -8.87
C ARG A 56 -23.27 0.41 -7.41
N VAL A 57 -22.08 -0.14 -7.12
CA VAL A 57 -21.54 -0.22 -5.76
C VAL A 57 -21.33 1.18 -5.19
N ARG A 58 -20.69 2.08 -5.96
CA ARG A 58 -20.46 3.47 -5.52
C ARG A 58 -21.75 4.22 -5.26
N ALA A 59 -22.79 4.02 -6.06
CA ALA A 59 -24.10 4.61 -5.84
C ALA A 59 -24.74 4.11 -4.53
N ALA A 60 -24.67 2.80 -4.26
CA ALA A 60 -25.14 2.21 -3.02
C ALA A 60 -24.40 2.76 -1.80
N SER A 61 -23.07 2.86 -1.87
CA SER A 61 -22.24 3.41 -0.81
C SER A 61 -22.50 4.89 -0.59
N ALA A 62 -22.65 5.68 -1.66
CA ALA A 62 -23.02 7.09 -1.55
C ALA A 62 -24.39 7.26 -0.89
N ALA A 63 -25.36 6.40 -1.18
CA ALA A 63 -26.68 6.41 -0.54
C ALA A 63 -26.60 6.04 0.95
N ALA A 64 -25.77 5.06 1.32
CA ALA A 64 -25.53 4.69 2.72
C ALA A 64 -24.82 5.83 3.48
N LEU A 65 -23.77 6.42 2.90
CA LEU A 65 -23.06 7.56 3.47
C LEU A 65 -23.97 8.78 3.66
N ALA A 66 -24.91 9.00 2.75
CA ALA A 66 -25.86 10.11 2.86
C ALA A 66 -26.78 10.02 4.09
N GLN A 67 -26.94 8.84 4.69
CA GLN A 67 -27.71 8.65 5.93
C GLN A 67 -26.89 9.03 7.18
N VAL A 68 -25.58 9.23 7.04
CA VAL A 68 -24.70 9.53 8.18
C VAL A 68 -25.00 10.93 8.71
N GLU A 69 -25.29 10.98 10.01
CA GLU A 69 -25.40 12.23 10.75
C GLU A 69 -24.47 12.21 11.95
N VAL A 70 -23.82 13.34 12.19
CA VAL A 70 -22.92 13.53 13.32
C VAL A 70 -23.35 14.74 14.15
N VAL A 71 -23.15 14.67 15.46
CA VAL A 71 -23.42 15.79 16.37
C VAL A 71 -22.40 16.91 16.11
N VAL A 72 -22.90 18.13 15.98
CA VAL A 72 -22.06 19.33 15.93
C VAL A 72 -21.60 19.64 17.36
N ARG A 73 -20.28 19.56 17.59
CA ARG A 73 -19.70 19.87 18.90
C ARG A 73 -19.02 21.21 18.92
N ASP A 74 -18.99 21.82 20.08
CA ASP A 74 -18.22 23.02 20.32
C ASP A 74 -16.71 22.66 20.34
N PRO A 75 -15.86 23.38 19.57
CA PRO A 75 -14.45 23.04 19.43
C PRO A 75 -13.63 23.27 20.71
N GLU A 76 -14.09 24.13 21.63
CA GLU A 76 -13.36 24.42 22.87
C GLU A 76 -13.75 23.48 24.01
N THR A 77 -15.06 23.19 24.13
CA THR A 77 -15.60 22.40 25.25
C THR A 77 -15.85 20.94 24.90
N GLY A 78 -15.92 20.59 23.61
CA GLY A 78 -16.31 19.27 23.12
C GLY A 78 -17.79 18.91 23.33
N LEU A 79 -18.58 19.81 23.94
CA LEU A 79 -19.99 19.57 24.23
C LEU A 79 -20.84 19.69 22.97
N PRO A 80 -21.97 18.95 22.88
CA PRO A 80 -22.94 19.11 21.81
C PRO A 80 -23.44 20.57 21.74
N ARG A 81 -23.52 21.12 20.52
CA ARG A 81 -24.19 22.39 20.30
C ARG A 81 -25.68 22.17 20.16
N GLU A 82 -26.46 23.02 20.80
CA GLU A 82 -27.92 23.05 20.71
C GLU A 82 -28.38 24.26 19.89
N ASP A 83 -29.58 24.18 19.33
CA ASP A 83 -30.27 25.31 18.75
C ASP A 83 -31.01 26.13 19.83
N GLU A 84 -31.71 27.20 19.43
CA GLU A 84 -32.47 28.06 20.35
C GLU A 84 -33.59 27.35 21.10
N GLY A 85 -33.99 26.16 20.62
CA GLY A 85 -35.00 25.28 21.24
C GLY A 85 -34.42 24.20 22.13
N GLY A 86 -33.10 24.14 22.35
CA GLY A 86 -32.43 23.11 23.13
C GLY A 86 -32.28 21.75 22.39
N VAL A 87 -32.44 21.75 21.06
CA VAL A 87 -32.26 20.55 20.25
C VAL A 87 -30.82 20.44 19.79
N VAL A 88 -30.20 19.26 20.00
CA VAL A 88 -28.84 18.99 19.58
C VAL A 88 -28.69 19.14 18.06
N ARG A 89 -27.78 20.00 17.65
CA ARG A 89 -27.50 20.25 16.23
C ARG A 89 -26.75 19.09 15.61
N ARG A 90 -27.23 18.63 14.44
CA ARG A 90 -26.61 17.57 13.65
C ARG A 90 -26.24 18.09 12.28
N ARG A 91 -25.26 17.44 11.65
CA ARG A 91 -24.90 17.68 10.24
C ARG A 91 -24.75 16.36 9.52
N ALA A 92 -25.03 16.35 8.23
CA ALA A 92 -24.80 15.21 7.35
C ALA A 92 -23.61 15.51 6.42
N PRO A 93 -22.39 15.02 6.74
CA PRO A 93 -21.18 15.43 6.02
C PRO A 93 -21.13 14.92 4.58
N PHE A 94 -21.80 13.80 4.31
CA PHE A 94 -21.71 13.09 3.03
C PHE A 94 -22.85 13.37 2.06
N ARG A 95 -23.80 14.23 2.41
CA ARG A 95 -24.86 14.67 1.51
C ARG A 95 -24.94 16.19 1.42
N ARG A 96 -25.36 16.69 0.27
CA ARG A 96 -25.69 18.09 0.02
C ARG A 96 -27.18 18.20 -0.29
N GLN A 97 -27.90 19.02 0.47
CA GLN A 97 -29.30 19.29 0.24
C GLN A 97 -29.49 20.06 -1.08
N LEU A 98 -30.35 19.58 -1.94
CA LEU A 98 -30.72 20.26 -3.17
C LEU A 98 -31.89 21.20 -2.94
N ARG A 99 -31.83 22.36 -3.56
CA ARG A 99 -32.94 23.33 -3.59
C ARG A 99 -33.47 23.41 -5.01
N HIS A 100 -34.71 22.97 -5.19
CA HIS A 100 -35.37 23.03 -6.49
C HIS A 100 -36.24 24.27 -6.60
N THR A 101 -36.25 24.87 -7.78
CA THR A 101 -37.17 25.98 -8.05
C THR A 101 -38.61 25.45 -8.18
N ARG A 102 -39.58 26.30 -7.91
CA ARG A 102 -41.03 25.95 -8.05
C ARG A 102 -41.33 25.45 -9.48
N ALA A 103 -40.71 26.07 -10.49
CA ALA A 103 -40.85 25.67 -11.89
C ALA A 103 -40.30 24.27 -12.15
N ALA A 104 -39.12 23.91 -11.59
CA ALA A 104 -38.53 22.57 -11.73
C ALA A 104 -39.40 21.49 -11.05
N LEU A 105 -39.96 21.79 -9.88
CA LEU A 105 -40.87 20.88 -9.17
C LEU A 105 -42.15 20.66 -9.97
N ALA A 106 -42.74 21.70 -10.56
CA ALA A 106 -43.94 21.59 -11.39
C ALA A 106 -43.66 20.76 -12.65
N ALA A 107 -42.57 21.05 -13.38
CA ALA A 107 -42.19 20.29 -14.57
C ALA A 107 -41.93 18.80 -14.26
N ALA A 108 -41.27 18.49 -13.16
CA ALA A 108 -41.06 17.12 -12.74
C ALA A 108 -42.35 16.38 -12.39
N ALA A 109 -43.30 17.10 -11.73
CA ALA A 109 -44.61 16.56 -11.41
C ALA A 109 -45.44 16.27 -12.67
N ASP A 110 -45.39 17.17 -13.67
CA ASP A 110 -46.07 16.97 -14.98
C ASP A 110 -45.49 15.75 -15.74
N GLU A 111 -44.21 15.43 -15.56
CA GLU A 111 -43.53 14.28 -16.13
C GLU A 111 -43.64 13.03 -15.27
N GLY A 112 -44.31 13.07 -14.12
CA GLY A 112 -44.41 11.95 -13.17
C GLY A 112 -43.06 11.58 -12.51
N ARG A 113 -42.08 12.52 -12.49
CA ARG A 113 -40.77 12.35 -11.87
C ARG A 113 -40.72 12.99 -10.48
N THR A 114 -40.01 12.37 -9.57
CA THR A 114 -39.61 12.98 -8.30
C THR A 114 -38.17 13.47 -8.41
N LEU A 115 -37.92 14.73 -8.10
CA LEU A 115 -36.56 15.27 -8.03
C LEU A 115 -35.87 14.79 -6.74
N PRO A 116 -34.57 14.48 -6.78
CA PRO A 116 -33.83 14.09 -5.58
C PRO A 116 -33.73 15.26 -4.62
N GLU A 117 -33.98 15.02 -3.33
CA GLU A 117 -33.88 16.05 -2.29
C GLU A 117 -32.42 16.36 -1.92
N TRP A 118 -31.51 15.45 -2.22
CA TRP A 118 -30.10 15.55 -1.91
C TRP A 118 -29.25 14.88 -2.99
N GLU A 119 -27.97 15.21 -3.00
CA GLU A 119 -26.94 14.50 -3.77
C GLU A 119 -25.73 14.21 -2.89
N PRO A 120 -24.85 13.24 -3.27
CA PRO A 120 -23.59 13.03 -2.58
C PRO A 120 -22.76 14.30 -2.52
N SER A 121 -22.24 14.64 -1.33
CA SER A 121 -21.34 15.79 -1.16
C SER A 121 -20.02 15.54 -1.90
N GLU A 122 -19.26 16.61 -2.13
CA GLU A 122 -17.91 16.50 -2.66
C GLU A 122 -17.04 15.60 -1.77
N GLN A 123 -17.14 15.73 -0.44
CA GLN A 123 -16.43 14.89 0.53
C GLN A 123 -16.74 13.41 0.34
N ALA A 124 -18.00 13.04 0.06
CA ALA A 124 -18.35 11.63 -0.20
C ALA A 124 -17.73 11.13 -1.52
N ARG A 125 -17.76 11.95 -2.57
CA ARG A 125 -17.18 11.59 -3.88
C ARG A 125 -15.68 11.41 -3.76
N THR A 126 -14.97 12.40 -3.19
CA THR A 126 -13.53 12.36 -2.98
C THR A 126 -13.12 11.14 -2.16
N LEU A 127 -13.84 10.84 -1.07
CA LEU A 127 -13.57 9.64 -0.26
C LEU A 127 -13.64 8.35 -1.08
N LEU A 128 -14.69 8.18 -1.89
CA LEU A 128 -14.84 6.98 -2.72
C LEU A 128 -13.78 6.91 -3.83
N ASP A 129 -13.41 8.06 -4.42
CA ASP A 129 -12.35 8.13 -5.43
C ASP A 129 -10.98 7.79 -4.85
N GLU A 130 -10.66 8.33 -3.69
CA GLU A 130 -9.38 8.06 -3.02
C GLU A 130 -9.29 6.63 -2.49
N LEU A 131 -10.39 6.03 -2.04
CA LEU A 131 -10.43 4.61 -1.69
C LEU A 131 -10.13 3.71 -2.90
N ASP A 132 -10.62 4.05 -4.09
CA ASP A 132 -10.28 3.31 -5.31
C ASP A 132 -8.79 3.42 -5.65
N VAL A 133 -8.24 4.63 -5.57
CA VAL A 133 -6.79 4.85 -5.75
C VAL A 133 -5.98 4.09 -4.72
N ALA A 134 -6.45 4.05 -3.47
CA ALA A 134 -5.77 3.37 -2.37
C ALA A 134 -5.66 1.85 -2.56
N LYS A 135 -6.57 1.23 -3.31
CA LYS A 135 -6.50 -0.21 -3.62
C LYS A 135 -5.25 -0.62 -4.39
N ALA A 136 -4.71 0.28 -5.21
CA ALA A 136 -3.54 0.03 -6.06
C ALA A 136 -2.23 0.57 -5.46
N LYS A 137 -2.25 0.97 -4.18
CA LYS A 137 -1.02 1.41 -3.51
C LYS A 137 -0.06 0.26 -3.27
N GLU A 138 1.24 0.58 -3.19
CA GLU A 138 2.32 -0.36 -2.98
C GLU A 138 2.14 -1.19 -1.70
N LEU A 139 2.61 -2.43 -1.71
CA LEU A 139 2.48 -3.38 -0.60
C LEU A 139 2.99 -2.81 0.73
N TRP A 140 4.09 -2.05 0.71
CA TRP A 140 4.62 -1.46 1.95
C TRP A 140 3.64 -0.50 2.63
N ARG A 141 2.81 0.22 1.86
CA ARG A 141 1.76 1.11 2.39
C ARG A 141 0.63 0.32 3.02
N VAL A 142 0.26 -0.80 2.41
CA VAL A 142 -0.70 -1.75 2.98
C VAL A 142 -0.18 -2.27 4.32
N LEU A 143 1.08 -2.71 4.39
CA LEU A 143 1.71 -3.21 5.62
C LEU A 143 1.73 -2.17 6.74
N VAL A 144 2.06 -0.91 6.45
CA VAL A 144 2.00 0.19 7.44
C VAL A 144 0.57 0.39 7.93
N SER A 145 -0.40 0.34 7.02
CA SER A 145 -1.82 0.58 7.33
C SER A 145 -2.45 -0.49 8.22
N LEU A 146 -1.87 -1.70 8.26
CA LEU A 146 -2.29 -2.77 9.15
C LEU A 146 -1.90 -2.54 10.61
N SER A 147 -1.17 -1.46 10.92
CA SER A 147 -0.77 -1.08 12.27
C SER A 147 0.00 -2.18 13.03
N ILE A 148 0.78 -2.99 12.32
CA ILE A 148 1.63 -4.02 12.93
C ILE A 148 2.64 -3.31 13.85
N ARG A 149 2.67 -3.70 15.12
CA ARG A 149 3.55 -3.07 16.11
C ARG A 149 5.01 -3.08 15.63
N ASN A 150 5.69 -1.96 15.78
CA ASN A 150 7.08 -1.73 15.36
C ASN A 150 7.35 -1.81 13.84
N VAL A 151 6.34 -2.04 13.00
CA VAL A 151 6.47 -2.02 11.54
C VAL A 151 6.15 -0.62 11.03
N GLY A 152 7.18 0.20 10.89
CA GLY A 152 7.09 1.51 10.24
C GLY A 152 7.45 1.44 8.75
N PRO A 153 7.45 2.59 8.03
CA PRO A 153 7.70 2.62 6.58
C PRO A 153 9.01 1.96 6.14
N THR A 154 10.08 2.05 6.94
CA THR A 154 11.37 1.44 6.62
C THR A 154 11.30 -0.08 6.63
N ALA A 155 10.78 -0.67 7.69
CA ALA A 155 10.61 -2.12 7.80
C ALA A 155 9.59 -2.64 6.78
N ALA A 156 8.49 -1.91 6.56
CA ALA A 156 7.47 -2.28 5.58
C ALA A 156 8.03 -2.33 4.15
N ARG A 157 8.87 -1.36 3.76
CA ARG A 157 9.54 -1.38 2.46
C ARG A 157 10.51 -2.54 2.31
N ALA A 158 11.29 -2.84 3.34
CA ALA A 158 12.19 -3.99 3.33
C ALA A 158 11.42 -5.32 3.17
N LEU A 159 10.31 -5.47 3.90
CA LEU A 159 9.43 -6.63 3.78
C LEU A 159 8.77 -6.73 2.39
N ALA A 160 8.28 -5.63 1.85
CA ALA A 160 7.67 -5.59 0.52
C ALA A 160 8.70 -5.95 -0.56
N ALA A 161 9.91 -5.44 -0.47
CA ALA A 161 11.01 -5.75 -1.40
C ALA A 161 11.42 -7.24 -1.32
N GLU A 162 11.50 -7.81 -0.12
CA GLU A 162 11.91 -9.22 0.07
C GLU A 162 10.80 -10.18 -0.37
N PHE A 163 9.57 -10.00 0.12
CA PHE A 163 8.49 -10.97 -0.07
C PHE A 163 7.60 -10.67 -1.27
N GLY A 164 7.46 -9.41 -1.69
CA GLY A 164 6.71 -8.96 -2.86
C GLY A 164 5.19 -9.14 -2.78
N SER A 165 4.65 -9.88 -1.83
CA SER A 165 3.21 -10.05 -1.67
C SER A 165 2.80 -10.40 -0.23
N MET A 166 1.56 -10.06 0.10
CA MET A 166 0.94 -10.47 1.36
C MET A 166 0.78 -12.00 1.45
N ASP A 167 0.51 -12.67 0.31
CA ASP A 167 0.42 -14.13 0.24
C ASP A 167 1.74 -14.80 0.69
N ALA A 168 2.89 -14.26 0.27
CA ALA A 168 4.20 -14.79 0.66
C ALA A 168 4.47 -14.60 2.16
N LEU A 169 4.18 -13.42 2.71
CA LEU A 169 4.31 -13.16 4.15
C LEU A 169 3.38 -14.04 4.97
N TRP A 170 2.13 -14.18 4.52
CA TRP A 170 1.15 -15.04 5.20
C TRP A 170 1.61 -16.49 5.20
N ALA A 171 1.99 -17.03 4.04
CA ALA A 171 2.47 -18.40 3.92
C ALA A 171 3.73 -18.67 4.78
N LEU A 172 4.66 -17.71 4.83
CA LEU A 172 5.85 -17.82 5.69
C LEU A 172 5.47 -18.01 7.16
N VAL A 173 4.58 -17.16 7.69
CA VAL A 173 4.22 -17.18 9.11
C VAL A 173 3.33 -18.36 9.47
N THR A 174 2.42 -18.73 8.57
CA THR A 174 1.44 -19.80 8.82
C THR A 174 1.91 -21.20 8.45
N GLY A 175 3.15 -21.34 7.94
CA GLY A 175 3.70 -22.63 7.53
C GLY A 175 3.14 -23.13 6.20
N GLY A 176 2.81 -22.22 5.28
CA GLY A 176 2.33 -22.51 3.92
C GLY A 176 0.82 -22.49 3.74
N ALA A 177 0.05 -22.03 4.76
CA ALA A 177 -1.39 -21.86 4.57
C ALA A 177 -1.69 -20.76 3.54
N PRO A 178 -2.73 -20.92 2.70
CA PRO A 178 -3.21 -19.86 1.80
C PRO A 178 -3.61 -18.59 2.56
N LEU A 179 -3.53 -17.45 1.92
CA LEU A 179 -3.97 -16.19 2.50
C LEU A 179 -5.44 -16.28 2.95
N GLY A 180 -5.67 -15.93 4.22
CA GLY A 180 -6.99 -16.04 4.84
C GLY A 180 -7.24 -17.36 5.56
N GLU A 181 -6.41 -18.39 5.38
CA GLU A 181 -6.50 -19.60 6.17
C GLU A 181 -5.63 -19.47 7.43
N PRO A 182 -6.16 -19.86 8.60
CA PRO A 182 -5.53 -19.56 9.89
C PRO A 182 -4.35 -20.47 10.27
N GLY A 183 -3.76 -21.24 9.34
CA GLY A 183 -2.70 -22.19 9.59
C GLY A 183 -3.09 -23.64 9.26
N VAL A 184 -2.38 -24.59 9.84
CA VAL A 184 -2.60 -26.02 9.60
C VAL A 184 -3.70 -26.53 10.51
N ARG A 185 -4.66 -27.31 9.97
CA ARG A 185 -5.66 -28.00 10.79
C ARG A 185 -4.98 -29.13 11.57
N ALA A 186 -5.05 -29.05 12.88
CA ALA A 186 -4.66 -30.14 13.75
C ALA A 186 -5.67 -31.31 13.65
N ALA A 187 -5.27 -32.50 14.13
CA ALA A 187 -6.11 -33.70 14.06
C ALA A 187 -7.45 -33.57 14.80
N ASP A 188 -7.57 -32.67 15.76
CA ASP A 188 -8.78 -32.34 16.51
C ASP A 188 -9.65 -31.27 15.83
N GLY A 189 -9.25 -30.78 14.65
CA GLY A 189 -9.95 -29.76 13.89
C GLY A 189 -9.62 -28.32 14.28
N THR A 190 -8.79 -28.11 15.31
CA THR A 190 -8.28 -26.77 15.66
C THR A 190 -7.30 -26.29 14.59
N VAL A 191 -7.30 -25.00 14.35
CA VAL A 191 -6.37 -24.38 13.41
C VAL A 191 -5.30 -23.66 14.22
N VAL A 192 -4.06 -24.10 14.05
CA VAL A 192 -2.91 -23.55 14.77
C VAL A 192 -1.78 -23.24 13.79
N VAL A 193 -1.05 -22.19 14.07
CA VAL A 193 0.27 -21.99 13.44
C VAL A 193 1.28 -22.81 14.25
N PRO A 194 1.93 -23.82 13.63
CA PRO A 194 2.89 -24.64 14.34
C PRO A 194 4.02 -23.81 14.94
N ALA A 195 4.46 -24.14 16.15
CA ALA A 195 5.56 -23.43 16.81
C ALA A 195 6.84 -23.44 15.97
N GLU A 196 7.10 -24.53 15.25
CA GLU A 196 8.24 -24.66 14.33
C GLU A 196 8.12 -23.67 13.16
N ALA A 197 6.94 -23.48 12.60
CA ALA A 197 6.69 -22.48 11.54
C ALA A 197 6.90 -21.05 12.06
N ARG A 198 6.43 -20.75 13.26
CA ARG A 198 6.68 -19.44 13.91
C ARG A 198 8.16 -19.16 14.11
N LEU A 199 8.93 -20.13 14.60
CA LEU A 199 10.37 -19.99 14.81
C LEU A 199 11.13 -19.85 13.49
N ALA A 200 10.77 -20.63 12.48
CA ALA A 200 11.35 -20.52 11.14
C ALA A 200 11.05 -19.16 10.52
N ALA A 201 9.80 -18.68 10.62
CA ALA A 201 9.40 -17.37 10.14
C ALA A 201 10.16 -16.24 10.85
N MET A 202 10.32 -16.31 12.17
CA MET A 202 11.11 -15.34 12.93
C MET A 202 12.56 -15.28 12.45
N SER A 203 13.19 -16.44 12.19
CA SER A 203 14.56 -16.50 11.69
C SER A 203 14.67 -15.85 10.31
N THR A 204 13.81 -16.21 9.38
CA THR A 204 13.77 -15.66 8.02
C THR A 204 13.50 -14.16 8.02
N LEU A 205 12.54 -13.69 8.82
CA LEU A 205 12.22 -12.25 8.93
C LEU A 205 13.38 -11.46 9.52
N ALA A 206 14.11 -12.02 10.50
CA ALA A 206 15.24 -11.35 11.14
C ALA A 206 16.47 -11.22 10.22
N GLU A 207 16.56 -11.96 9.11
CA GLU A 207 17.59 -11.85 8.08
C GLU A 207 17.34 -10.66 7.13
N VAL A 208 16.10 -10.14 7.09
CA VAL A 208 15.74 -8.97 6.26
C VAL A 208 16.38 -7.71 6.82
N GLU A 209 17.14 -6.98 5.99
CA GLU A 209 17.79 -5.74 6.41
C GLU A 209 16.77 -4.72 6.94
N GLY A 210 16.98 -4.25 8.17
CA GLY A 210 16.05 -3.33 8.84
C GLY A 210 14.91 -4.01 9.60
N VAL A 211 14.85 -5.35 9.61
CA VAL A 211 13.88 -6.14 10.38
C VAL A 211 14.64 -6.89 11.49
N GLY A 212 14.72 -6.29 12.67
CA GLY A 212 15.33 -6.95 13.83
C GLY A 212 14.39 -7.97 14.51
N PRO A 213 14.89 -8.74 15.49
CA PRO A 213 14.12 -9.79 16.16
C PRO A 213 12.80 -9.29 16.78
N VAL A 214 12.76 -8.07 17.29
CA VAL A 214 11.55 -7.46 17.88
C VAL A 214 10.47 -7.21 16.81
N ILE A 215 10.89 -6.75 15.63
CA ILE A 215 9.98 -6.52 14.51
C ILE A 215 9.49 -7.87 13.96
N ALA A 216 10.40 -8.83 13.78
CA ALA A 216 10.07 -10.20 13.36
C ALA A 216 9.03 -10.84 14.28
N GLN A 217 9.21 -10.74 15.62
CA GLN A 217 8.24 -11.21 16.59
C GLN A 217 6.88 -10.53 16.42
N SER A 218 6.85 -9.19 16.28
CA SER A 218 5.60 -8.44 16.10
C SER A 218 4.85 -8.86 14.83
N ILE A 219 5.57 -9.16 13.74
CA ILE A 219 4.97 -9.65 12.50
C ILE A 219 4.38 -11.05 12.72
N VAL A 220 5.15 -11.96 13.30
CA VAL A 220 4.70 -13.33 13.56
C VAL A 220 3.47 -13.33 14.48
N ASP A 221 3.48 -12.54 15.55
CA ASP A 221 2.34 -12.45 16.46
C ASP A 221 1.10 -11.88 15.78
N TRP A 222 1.27 -10.87 14.92
CA TRP A 222 0.16 -10.26 14.19
C TRP A 222 -0.49 -11.24 13.21
N PHE A 223 0.31 -11.96 12.41
CA PHE A 223 -0.20 -12.91 11.41
C PHE A 223 -0.71 -14.22 12.02
N ALA A 224 -0.02 -14.72 13.06
CA ALA A 224 -0.43 -15.92 13.74
C ALA A 224 -1.69 -15.74 14.58
N GLY A 225 -1.97 -14.50 14.98
CA GLY A 225 -3.07 -14.13 15.85
C GLY A 225 -2.90 -14.57 17.30
N ASP A 226 -3.67 -13.95 18.20
CA ASP A 226 -3.93 -14.46 19.54
C ASP A 226 -4.99 -15.58 19.47
N GLU A 227 -5.33 -16.20 20.60
CA GLU A 227 -6.37 -17.24 20.69
C GLU A 227 -7.71 -16.79 20.06
N ASP A 228 -7.97 -15.46 19.99
CA ASP A 228 -9.11 -14.82 19.30
C ASP A 228 -8.74 -14.10 17.99
N GLY A 229 -7.54 -14.30 17.43
CA GLY A 229 -6.92 -13.57 16.31
C GLY A 229 -7.67 -13.50 14.97
N SER A 230 -8.96 -13.65 15.01
CA SER A 230 -9.85 -13.59 13.85
C SER A 230 -9.92 -12.22 13.18
N TRP A 231 -9.68 -11.12 13.92
CA TRP A 231 -9.89 -9.76 13.38
C TRP A 231 -8.79 -9.31 12.42
N HIS A 232 -7.51 -9.63 12.67
CA HIS A 232 -6.41 -9.31 11.76
C HIS A 232 -6.61 -9.98 10.41
N ARG A 233 -6.96 -11.27 10.45
CA ARG A 233 -7.28 -12.04 9.26
C ARG A 233 -8.48 -11.44 8.51
N ALA A 234 -9.53 -11.09 9.24
CA ALA A 234 -10.72 -10.50 8.64
C ALA A 234 -10.41 -9.19 7.89
N ILE A 235 -9.44 -8.38 8.36
CA ILE A 235 -8.99 -7.19 7.63
C ILE A 235 -8.39 -7.59 6.28
N VAL A 236 -7.42 -8.51 6.28
CA VAL A 236 -6.73 -8.93 5.06
C VAL A 236 -7.69 -9.59 4.06
N GLU A 237 -8.57 -10.47 4.55
CA GLU A 237 -9.57 -11.15 3.72
C GLU A 237 -10.57 -10.15 3.10
N SER A 238 -11.11 -9.24 3.91
CA SER A 238 -12.08 -8.25 3.45
C SER A 238 -11.47 -7.28 2.44
N TRP A 239 -10.27 -6.75 2.72
CA TRP A 239 -9.58 -5.86 1.80
C TRP A 239 -9.25 -6.55 0.47
N ARG A 240 -8.80 -7.81 0.52
CA ARG A 240 -8.56 -8.61 -0.69
C ARG A 240 -9.84 -8.84 -1.50
N ALA A 241 -10.94 -9.20 -0.81
CA ALA A 241 -12.23 -9.39 -1.45
C ALA A 241 -12.74 -8.10 -2.12
N ALA A 242 -12.49 -6.96 -1.49
CA ALA A 242 -12.81 -5.63 -2.02
C ALA A 242 -11.88 -5.18 -3.15
N GLY A 243 -10.86 -5.96 -3.50
CA GLY A 243 -9.95 -5.69 -4.63
C GLY A 243 -8.70 -4.88 -4.29
N VAL A 244 -8.32 -4.79 -3.01
CA VAL A 244 -7.02 -4.20 -2.63
C VAL A 244 -5.89 -5.08 -3.17
N VAL A 245 -4.98 -4.47 -3.92
CA VAL A 245 -3.79 -5.15 -4.48
C VAL A 245 -2.77 -5.26 -3.36
N MET A 246 -2.57 -6.48 -2.87
CA MET A 246 -1.64 -6.78 -1.77
C MET A 246 -0.35 -7.41 -2.28
N ARG A 247 0.11 -6.94 -3.40
CA ARG A 247 1.36 -7.36 -4.03
C ARG A 247 1.94 -6.18 -4.78
N ASP A 248 3.25 -6.07 -4.76
CA ASP A 248 3.93 -5.24 -5.72
C ASP A 248 3.97 -6.01 -7.05
N GLU A 249 3.65 -5.33 -8.15
CA GLU A 249 4.03 -5.84 -9.44
C GLU A 249 5.56 -5.92 -9.40
N ARG A 250 6.09 -7.11 -9.17
CA ARG A 250 7.45 -7.36 -9.57
C ARG A 250 7.38 -7.26 -11.09
N ASP A 251 7.90 -6.17 -11.63
CA ASP A 251 8.36 -6.19 -13.02
C ASP A 251 8.98 -7.56 -13.23
N GLU A 252 8.61 -8.28 -14.28
CA GLU A 252 9.03 -9.66 -14.60
C GLU A 252 10.41 -9.89 -14.05
N VAL A 253 10.56 -10.72 -13.04
CA VAL A 253 11.70 -10.86 -12.13
C VAL A 253 12.95 -10.32 -12.82
N THR A 254 13.28 -9.06 -12.56
CA THR A 254 14.49 -8.46 -13.17
C THR A 254 15.59 -9.41 -12.79
N PRO A 255 16.18 -10.16 -13.74
CA PRO A 255 17.12 -11.22 -13.38
C PRO A 255 18.22 -10.58 -12.55
N ARG A 256 18.60 -11.18 -11.42
CA ARG A 256 19.73 -10.72 -10.61
C ARG A 256 21.02 -10.92 -11.43
N THR A 257 21.19 -10.13 -12.47
CA THR A 257 22.29 -10.21 -13.42
C THR A 257 23.57 -9.58 -12.88
N LEU A 258 23.46 -8.67 -11.91
CA LEU A 258 24.57 -7.97 -11.29
C LEU A 258 25.06 -8.65 -10.01
N VAL A 259 25.24 -9.96 -10.08
CA VAL A 259 25.86 -10.77 -9.03
C VAL A 259 27.03 -11.55 -9.64
N ASP A 260 28.03 -11.85 -8.82
CA ASP A 260 29.12 -12.74 -9.21
C ASP A 260 28.71 -14.23 -9.18
N ALA A 261 29.64 -15.15 -9.46
CA ALA A 261 29.38 -16.57 -9.48
C ALA A 261 28.95 -17.15 -8.11
N ASP A 262 29.27 -16.46 -7.03
CA ASP A 262 28.94 -16.82 -5.65
C ASP A 262 27.64 -16.13 -5.16
N GLY A 263 26.99 -15.36 -6.03
CA GLY A 263 25.75 -14.61 -5.73
C GLY A 263 25.97 -13.30 -4.98
N VAL A 264 27.21 -12.82 -4.88
CA VAL A 264 27.54 -11.55 -4.23
C VAL A 264 27.27 -10.38 -5.18
N ALA A 265 26.65 -9.32 -4.66
CA ALA A 265 26.29 -8.13 -5.42
C ALA A 265 27.52 -7.41 -5.99
N LEU A 266 27.54 -7.19 -7.29
CA LEU A 266 28.59 -6.42 -7.99
C LEU A 266 28.44 -4.93 -7.71
N THR A 267 29.55 -4.26 -7.44
CA THR A 267 29.58 -2.82 -7.18
C THR A 267 29.80 -2.04 -8.47
N VAL A 268 28.83 -1.23 -8.85
CA VAL A 268 28.83 -0.42 -10.08
C VAL A 268 28.84 1.06 -9.73
N VAL A 269 29.71 1.83 -10.39
CA VAL A 269 29.76 3.30 -10.27
C VAL A 269 29.34 3.92 -11.58
N VAL A 270 28.39 4.85 -11.55
CA VAL A 270 27.99 5.63 -12.72
C VAL A 270 28.54 7.03 -12.62
N THR A 271 29.16 7.55 -13.72
CA THR A 271 29.72 8.88 -13.80
C THR A 271 29.51 9.51 -15.18
N GLY A 272 29.39 10.83 -15.23
CA GLY A 272 29.01 11.53 -16.43
C GLY A 272 27.50 11.58 -16.67
N SER A 273 27.11 12.06 -17.84
CA SER A 273 25.72 12.12 -18.31
C SER A 273 25.46 10.98 -19.28
N LEU A 274 24.49 10.17 -19.03
CA LEU A 274 24.01 9.12 -19.90
C LEU A 274 22.85 9.66 -20.77
N ALA A 275 22.67 9.12 -21.96
CA ALA A 275 21.65 9.55 -22.90
C ALA A 275 20.27 8.93 -22.61
N ARG A 276 20.25 7.66 -22.16
CA ARG A 276 19.05 6.87 -21.90
C ARG A 276 18.64 6.78 -20.44
N PHE A 277 19.58 7.07 -19.53
CA PHE A 277 19.34 7.00 -18.08
C PHE A 277 19.66 8.31 -17.41
N SER A 278 18.80 8.83 -16.58
CA SER A 278 19.20 9.78 -15.55
C SER A 278 20.14 9.09 -14.55
N ARG A 279 20.86 9.87 -13.74
CA ARG A 279 21.75 9.31 -12.72
C ARG A 279 21.02 8.47 -11.68
N ASP A 280 19.77 8.81 -11.36
CA ASP A 280 18.99 8.09 -10.36
C ASP A 280 18.34 6.85 -10.97
N GLU A 281 17.83 6.89 -12.20
CA GLU A 281 17.37 5.71 -12.94
C GLU A 281 18.47 4.66 -13.13
N ALA A 282 19.71 5.09 -13.44
CA ALA A 282 20.83 4.16 -13.54
C ALA A 282 21.18 3.48 -12.21
N LYS A 283 21.08 4.20 -11.08
CA LYS A 283 21.26 3.59 -9.74
C LYS A 283 20.14 2.63 -9.40
N GLU A 284 18.90 3.00 -9.68
CA GLU A 284 17.73 2.15 -9.48
C GLU A 284 17.83 0.87 -10.31
N ALA A 285 18.25 0.98 -11.59
CA ALA A 285 18.45 -0.19 -12.44
C ALA A 285 19.55 -1.13 -11.88
N ILE A 286 20.67 -0.59 -11.36
CA ILE A 286 21.72 -1.40 -10.74
C ILE A 286 21.15 -2.18 -9.53
N VAL A 287 20.40 -1.51 -8.66
CA VAL A 287 19.82 -2.14 -7.46
C VAL A 287 18.76 -3.17 -7.86
N ALA A 288 17.89 -2.86 -8.82
CA ALA A 288 16.87 -3.77 -9.32
C ALA A 288 17.45 -5.08 -9.87
N HIS A 289 18.62 -5.01 -10.52
CA HIS A 289 19.35 -6.17 -11.03
C HIS A 289 20.24 -6.87 -9.98
N GLY A 290 20.09 -6.51 -8.70
CA GLY A 290 20.79 -7.14 -7.57
C GLY A 290 22.22 -6.64 -7.34
N GLY A 291 22.64 -5.56 -8.00
CA GLY A 291 23.93 -4.91 -7.82
C GLY A 291 23.93 -3.85 -6.72
N LYS A 292 25.11 -3.32 -6.43
CA LYS A 292 25.34 -2.23 -5.48
C LYS A 292 25.78 -0.96 -6.23
N ALA A 293 24.95 0.08 -6.22
CA ALA A 293 25.29 1.38 -6.78
C ALA A 293 26.19 2.17 -5.80
N ALA A 294 27.43 2.49 -6.21
CA ALA A 294 28.36 3.23 -5.37
C ALA A 294 28.60 4.66 -5.89
N GLY A 295 28.76 5.61 -4.95
CA GLY A 295 28.99 7.01 -5.26
C GLY A 295 30.45 7.35 -5.58
N SER A 296 31.42 6.47 -5.29
CA SER A 296 32.85 6.68 -5.45
C SER A 296 33.57 5.47 -6.00
N VAL A 297 34.58 5.69 -6.85
CA VAL A 297 35.42 4.63 -7.40
C VAL A 297 36.48 4.20 -6.39
N SER A 298 36.56 2.88 -6.14
CA SER A 298 37.51 2.25 -5.23
C SER A 298 38.03 0.93 -5.83
N LYS A 299 38.97 0.26 -5.15
CA LYS A 299 39.44 -1.08 -5.55
C LYS A 299 38.37 -2.17 -5.48
N ASN A 300 37.28 -1.91 -4.75
CA ASN A 300 36.14 -2.83 -4.62
C ASN A 300 35.01 -2.50 -5.62
N THR A 301 35.31 -1.68 -6.64
CA THR A 301 34.37 -1.38 -7.73
C THR A 301 34.60 -2.38 -8.86
N ASP A 302 33.56 -3.06 -9.30
CA ASP A 302 33.65 -4.07 -10.36
C ASP A 302 33.54 -3.41 -11.75
N TYR A 303 32.56 -2.50 -11.89
CA TYR A 303 32.33 -1.78 -13.15
C TYR A 303 32.19 -0.27 -12.95
N VAL A 304 32.69 0.49 -13.90
CA VAL A 304 32.48 1.94 -13.95
C VAL A 304 31.84 2.33 -15.27
N VAL A 305 30.58 2.81 -15.19
CA VAL A 305 29.83 3.30 -16.34
C VAL A 305 30.17 4.76 -16.57
N VAL A 306 30.58 5.07 -17.78
CA VAL A 306 31.12 6.39 -18.16
C VAL A 306 30.26 6.97 -19.27
N GLY A 307 29.54 8.04 -18.96
CA GLY A 307 28.84 8.87 -19.92
C GLY A 307 29.62 10.12 -20.30
N GLU A 308 28.97 11.07 -20.97
CA GLU A 308 29.60 12.34 -21.34
C GLU A 308 30.03 13.15 -20.10
N ASN A 309 31.18 13.81 -20.18
CA ASN A 309 31.72 14.64 -19.13
C ASN A 309 31.99 13.92 -17.79
N ALA A 310 32.51 12.71 -17.83
CA ALA A 310 32.67 11.82 -16.68
C ALA A 310 33.64 12.29 -15.58
N GLY A 311 34.48 13.26 -15.86
CA GLY A 311 35.37 13.93 -14.88
C GLY A 311 36.42 13.02 -14.24
N SER A 312 36.77 13.31 -12.97
CA SER A 312 37.87 12.63 -12.23
C SER A 312 37.64 11.15 -11.93
N LYS A 313 36.40 10.67 -11.93
CA LYS A 313 36.06 9.27 -11.62
C LYS A 313 36.52 8.32 -12.73
N GLU A 314 36.43 8.74 -14.00
CA GLU A 314 36.95 7.98 -15.12
C GLU A 314 38.48 7.83 -15.05
N ALA A 315 39.21 8.93 -14.78
CA ALA A 315 40.65 8.90 -14.62
C ALA A 315 41.07 7.93 -13.51
N LYS A 316 40.37 7.95 -12.37
CA LYS A 316 40.59 7.04 -11.25
C LYS A 316 40.30 5.59 -11.59
N ALA A 317 39.26 5.33 -12.37
CA ALA A 317 38.91 3.98 -12.82
C ALA A 317 40.03 3.39 -13.71
N ARG A 318 40.59 4.21 -14.62
CA ARG A 318 41.72 3.83 -15.47
C ARG A 318 43.00 3.58 -14.65
N GLU A 319 43.27 4.43 -13.67
CA GLU A 319 44.41 4.26 -12.75
C GLU A 319 44.34 2.95 -11.96
N LEU A 320 43.15 2.58 -11.53
CA LEU A 320 42.91 1.34 -10.77
C LEU A 320 42.73 0.10 -11.67
N GLY A 321 42.76 0.23 -13.00
CA GLY A 321 42.63 -0.87 -13.95
C GLY A 321 41.23 -1.50 -13.95
N LEU A 322 40.17 -0.75 -13.58
CA LEU A 322 38.81 -1.24 -13.49
C LEU A 322 38.16 -1.35 -14.87
N THR A 323 37.16 -2.23 -14.99
CA THR A 323 36.38 -2.38 -16.23
C THR A 323 35.49 -1.15 -16.43
N ILE A 324 35.72 -0.42 -17.51
CA ILE A 324 34.96 0.75 -17.91
C ILE A 324 33.97 0.36 -18.99
N LEU A 325 32.72 0.74 -18.80
CA LEU A 325 31.59 0.51 -19.72
C LEU A 325 31.07 1.85 -20.24
N ASP A 326 30.70 1.89 -21.51
CA ASP A 326 29.81 2.91 -22.06
C ASP A 326 28.35 2.54 -21.75
N GLU A 327 27.41 3.39 -22.19
CA GLU A 327 25.98 3.19 -21.90
C GLU A 327 25.41 1.95 -22.59
N ASP A 328 25.88 1.60 -23.80
CA ASP A 328 25.40 0.39 -24.50
C ASP A 328 25.87 -0.89 -23.80
N ARG A 329 27.12 -0.92 -23.34
CA ARG A 329 27.63 -2.04 -22.55
C ARG A 329 27.02 -2.08 -21.14
N PHE A 330 26.65 -0.94 -20.58
CA PHE A 330 25.89 -0.91 -19.33
C PHE A 330 24.51 -1.57 -19.51
N ALA A 331 23.78 -1.24 -20.59
CA ALA A 331 22.51 -1.91 -20.90
C ALA A 331 22.70 -3.43 -21.09
N ALA A 332 23.74 -3.85 -21.80
CA ALA A 332 24.07 -5.26 -21.96
C ALA A 332 24.42 -5.95 -20.62
N LEU A 333 25.11 -5.24 -19.73
CA LEU A 333 25.42 -5.73 -18.36
C LEU A 333 24.13 -5.93 -17.54
N LEU A 334 23.17 -5.00 -17.63
CA LEU A 334 21.89 -5.13 -16.95
C LEU A 334 21.09 -6.34 -17.47
N GLU A 335 21.06 -6.59 -18.78
CA GLU A 335 20.31 -7.68 -19.39
C GLU A 335 20.96 -9.06 -19.19
N GLY A 336 22.27 -9.17 -19.39
CA GLY A 336 22.97 -10.46 -19.48
C GLY A 336 24.09 -10.69 -18.44
N GLY A 337 24.25 -9.76 -17.49
CA GLY A 337 25.28 -9.84 -16.44
C GLY A 337 26.73 -9.71 -16.96
N PRO A 338 27.73 -10.07 -16.14
CA PRO A 338 29.15 -10.01 -16.49
C PRO A 338 29.50 -10.73 -17.78
N ALA A 339 28.88 -11.86 -18.06
CA ALA A 339 29.13 -12.65 -19.28
C ALA A 339 28.81 -11.90 -20.59
N ALA A 340 27.93 -10.89 -20.55
CA ALA A 340 27.57 -10.09 -21.71
C ALA A 340 28.64 -9.01 -22.03
N VAL A 341 29.45 -8.60 -21.04
CA VAL A 341 30.42 -7.50 -21.17
C VAL A 341 31.87 -7.96 -21.09
N ASP A 342 32.15 -9.14 -20.57
CA ASP A 342 33.50 -9.72 -20.49
C ASP A 342 33.96 -10.45 -21.76
N ARG A 343 33.11 -10.58 -22.77
CA ARG A 343 33.51 -11.07 -24.09
C ARG A 343 34.41 -10.01 -24.76
N ARG A 344 35.71 -10.28 -24.77
CA ARG A 344 36.69 -9.58 -25.59
C ARG A 344 36.58 -9.97 -27.08
#